data_dfbec89302b434570a3c8a53524085ee
#
_entry.id   dfbec89302b434570a3c8a53524085ee
#
_cell.length_a   1.000
_cell.length_b   1.000
_cell.length_c   1.000
_cell.angle_alpha   90.00
_cell.angle_beta   90.00
_cell.angle_gamma   90.00
#
_symmetry.space_group_name_H-M   'P 1'
#
loop_
_entity.id
_entity.type
_entity.pdbx_description
1 polymer ?
#
loop_
_entity_poly.entity_id
_entity_poly.type
_entity_poly.pdbx_seq_one_letter_code
_entity_poly.pdbx_strand_id
1 'polypeptide(L)'
;MAYGIGGYVKKRKEKDSAGQNREQKERTGLNHEDLALKTAAQYFGDELLPLLGIPGRVKYIAPTENVKLQARQMYQDFNYISGSGSWIHLEFESDSITKEDLRRFREYEAATSRSFNVAVVTYVICTSGVKQLLSKLTEGINSYQVKVIRLKNRNSDLLFERLKKKKALGEPLTKEDLTPLLLAPLMSGSMDIEERITESITMIQEAGAALSELEMEKMQAVLYVLADKFLSGDGINRVKERIAMTKLGQMIFDDGVKKGLEQGIEVLIQDNLEEGISEKRIIAKLQKNFSLSRKEAEKYMEKFLPVR
;
A
#
# COMPACT_ATOMS: atom_id res chain seq x y z
N MET A 1 46.81 -29.56 -21.69
CA MET A 1 45.73 -29.68 -20.70
C MET A 1 45.08 -28.31 -20.57
N ALA A 2 43.95 -28.12 -21.21
CA ALA A 2 43.17 -26.88 -21.16
C ALA A 2 41.84 -27.21 -20.43
N TYR A 3 41.71 -26.73 -19.21
CA TYR A 3 40.47 -26.74 -18.44
C TYR A 3 40.22 -25.27 -18.04
N GLY A 4 39.20 -24.58 -18.57
CA GLY A 4 37.88 -24.62 -18.03
C GLY A 4 37.57 -23.23 -17.49
N ILE A 5 37.71 -22.12 -18.33
CA ILE A 5 37.28 -20.75 -17.90
C ILE A 5 35.79 -20.48 -18.24
N GLY A 6 35.14 -21.40 -18.99
CA GLY A 6 33.73 -21.19 -19.45
C GLY A 6 32.64 -21.37 -18.38
N GLY A 7 32.89 -22.08 -17.29
CA GLY A 7 31.89 -22.39 -16.27
C GLY A 7 31.66 -21.28 -15.22
N TYR A 8 32.68 -20.47 -14.99
CA TYR A 8 32.62 -19.40 -13.97
C TYR A 8 31.87 -18.16 -14.45
N VAL A 9 31.94 -17.85 -15.74
CA VAL A 9 31.27 -16.67 -16.33
C VAL A 9 29.76 -16.91 -16.45
N LYS A 10 29.33 -18.15 -16.73
CA LYS A 10 27.90 -18.48 -16.81
C LYS A 10 27.19 -18.45 -15.44
N LYS A 11 27.85 -18.93 -14.38
CA LYS A 11 27.28 -18.86 -13.01
C LYS A 11 27.25 -17.44 -12.42
N ARG A 12 28.14 -16.56 -12.87
CA ARG A 12 28.15 -15.15 -12.43
C ARG A 12 27.05 -14.34 -13.12
N LYS A 13 26.79 -14.58 -14.42
CA LYS A 13 25.70 -13.93 -15.15
C LYS A 13 24.32 -14.39 -14.68
N GLU A 14 24.16 -15.66 -14.28
CA GLU A 14 22.87 -16.13 -13.72
C GLU A 14 22.62 -15.62 -12.28
N LYS A 15 23.67 -15.39 -11.48
CA LYS A 15 23.53 -14.75 -10.16
C LYS A 15 23.25 -13.26 -10.27
N ASP A 16 23.86 -12.56 -11.21
CA ASP A 16 23.63 -11.13 -11.42
C ASP A 16 22.24 -10.86 -12.04
N SER A 17 21.74 -11.72 -12.93
CA SER A 17 20.37 -11.62 -13.46
C SER A 17 19.29 -11.99 -12.44
N ALA A 18 19.56 -12.91 -11.51
CA ALA A 18 18.67 -13.24 -10.41
C ALA A 18 18.65 -12.15 -9.33
N GLY A 19 19.79 -11.46 -9.10
CA GLY A 19 19.90 -10.28 -8.23
C GLY A 19 19.18 -9.08 -8.82
N GLN A 20 19.39 -8.78 -10.09
CA GLN A 20 18.73 -7.69 -10.80
C GLN A 20 17.21 -7.91 -10.95
N ASN A 21 16.75 -9.14 -11.15
CA ASN A 21 15.32 -9.48 -11.14
C ASN A 21 14.70 -9.41 -9.73
N ARG A 22 15.46 -9.66 -8.67
CA ARG A 22 14.99 -9.43 -7.30
C ARG A 22 14.91 -7.92 -6.99
N GLU A 23 15.95 -7.16 -7.29
CA GLU A 23 15.95 -5.70 -7.09
C GLU A 23 14.92 -4.98 -7.98
N GLN A 24 14.63 -5.45 -9.20
CA GLN A 24 13.54 -4.93 -10.01
C GLN A 24 12.15 -5.35 -9.48
N LYS A 25 12.00 -6.56 -8.94
CA LYS A 25 10.77 -7.00 -8.29
C LYS A 25 10.51 -6.28 -6.96
N GLU A 26 11.58 -5.89 -6.25
CA GLU A 26 11.50 -5.06 -5.05
C GLU A 26 11.22 -3.57 -5.39
N ARG A 27 11.62 -3.08 -6.57
CA ARG A 27 11.37 -1.70 -7.02
C ARG A 27 10.02 -1.50 -7.72
N THR A 28 9.40 -2.54 -8.25
CA THR A 28 8.08 -2.47 -8.91
C THR A 28 6.94 -3.03 -8.06
N GLY A 29 7.25 -3.69 -6.95
CA GLY A 29 6.28 -4.09 -5.95
C GLY A 29 5.98 -2.95 -5.01
N LEU A 30 5.13 -2.00 -5.41
CA LEU A 30 4.35 -1.26 -4.42
C LEU A 30 3.76 -2.33 -3.50
N ASN A 31 4.23 -2.36 -2.26
CA ASN A 31 3.68 -3.29 -1.27
C ASN A 31 2.24 -2.83 -1.02
N HIS A 32 1.27 -3.51 -1.65
CA HIS A 32 -0.14 -3.13 -1.63
C HIS A 32 -0.69 -3.09 -0.21
N GLU A 33 -0.17 -3.95 0.68
CA GLU A 33 -0.50 -3.94 2.10
C GLU A 33 0.01 -2.66 2.77
N ASP A 34 1.24 -2.29 2.50
CA ASP A 34 1.85 -1.05 2.96
C ASP A 34 1.06 0.17 2.47
N LEU A 35 0.71 0.20 1.18
CA LEU A 35 -0.11 1.26 0.62
C LEU A 35 -1.50 1.34 1.27
N ALA A 36 -2.15 0.20 1.51
CA ALA A 36 -3.44 0.15 2.17
C ALA A 36 -3.36 0.65 3.61
N LEU A 37 -2.36 0.22 4.36
CA LEU A 37 -2.15 0.63 5.75
C LEU A 37 -1.77 2.12 5.86
N LYS A 38 -0.94 2.63 4.96
CA LYS A 38 -0.63 4.07 4.86
C LYS A 38 -1.88 4.88 4.55
N THR A 39 -2.72 4.41 3.63
CA THR A 39 -3.99 5.07 3.30
C THR A 39 -4.93 5.07 4.50
N ALA A 40 -5.05 3.95 5.20
CA ALA A 40 -5.84 3.86 6.43
C ALA A 40 -5.31 4.81 7.51
N ALA A 41 -4.00 4.84 7.72
CA ALA A 41 -3.36 5.73 8.68
C ALA A 41 -3.61 7.21 8.34
N GLN A 42 -3.55 7.58 7.06
CA GLN A 42 -3.75 8.95 6.63
C GLN A 42 -5.17 9.48 6.93
N TYR A 43 -6.19 8.65 6.76
CA TYR A 43 -7.59 9.10 6.84
C TYR A 43 -8.29 8.76 8.16
N PHE A 44 -7.77 7.79 8.90
CA PHE A 44 -8.40 7.21 10.10
C PHE A 44 -7.45 7.17 11.30
N GLY A 45 -6.51 8.12 11.40
CA GLY A 45 -5.48 8.13 12.44
C GLY A 45 -6.03 8.16 13.86
N ASP A 46 -7.05 8.98 14.12
CA ASP A 46 -7.65 9.10 15.46
C ASP A 46 -8.35 7.82 15.92
N GLU A 47 -8.94 7.08 14.99
CA GLU A 47 -9.63 5.82 15.25
C GLU A 47 -8.62 4.64 15.28
N LEU A 48 -7.57 4.70 14.45
CA LEU A 48 -6.56 3.64 14.38
C LEU A 48 -5.65 3.62 15.60
N LEU A 49 -5.21 4.76 16.13
CA LEU A 49 -4.30 4.79 17.27
C LEU A 49 -4.88 4.04 18.50
N PRO A 50 -6.11 4.31 18.96
CA PRO A 50 -6.72 3.54 20.06
C PRO A 50 -6.91 2.07 19.71
N LEU A 51 -7.31 1.76 18.47
CA LEU A 51 -7.50 0.40 17.98
C LEU A 51 -6.20 -0.41 18.07
N LEU A 52 -5.07 0.21 17.75
CA LEU A 52 -3.75 -0.40 17.83
C LEU A 52 -3.19 -0.43 19.26
N GLY A 53 -3.89 0.17 20.24
CA GLY A 53 -3.44 0.30 21.62
C GLY A 53 -2.39 1.39 21.81
N ILE A 54 -2.32 2.35 20.88
CA ILE A 54 -1.40 3.50 20.93
C ILE A 54 -2.11 4.64 21.66
N PRO A 55 -1.56 5.15 22.79
CA PRO A 55 -2.20 6.20 23.56
C PRO A 55 -2.06 7.56 22.87
N GLY A 56 -3.06 8.41 23.03
CA GLY A 56 -3.08 9.80 22.52
C GLY A 56 -4.08 10.00 21.38
N ARG A 57 -4.15 11.25 20.93
CA ARG A 57 -4.96 11.66 19.77
C ARG A 57 -4.06 12.30 18.73
N VAL A 58 -4.42 12.17 17.48
CA VAL A 58 -3.75 12.84 16.37
C VAL A 58 -4.07 14.32 16.44
N LYS A 59 -3.03 15.16 16.52
CA LYS A 59 -3.18 16.61 16.40
C LYS A 59 -2.91 17.05 14.96
N TYR A 60 -1.86 16.50 14.37
CA TYR A 60 -1.46 16.76 12.98
C TYR A 60 -0.84 15.50 12.38
N ILE A 61 -0.95 15.37 11.06
CA ILE A 61 -0.12 14.48 10.27
C ILE A 61 1.19 15.21 9.98
N ALA A 62 2.30 14.64 10.40
CA ALA A 62 3.62 15.22 10.22
C ALA A 62 4.23 14.84 8.86
N PRO A 63 5.21 15.62 8.35
CA PRO A 63 5.95 15.23 7.15
C PRO A 63 6.60 13.85 7.31
N THR A 64 6.48 13.02 6.27
CA THR A 64 7.06 11.67 6.22
C THR A 64 8.44 11.65 5.56
N GLU A 65 8.86 12.76 4.95
CA GLU A 65 10.15 12.90 4.28
C GLU A 65 11.13 13.71 5.12
N ASN A 66 12.32 13.17 5.31
CA ASN A 66 13.45 13.88 5.92
C ASN A 66 14.51 14.13 4.83
N VAL A 67 14.65 15.39 4.41
CA VAL A 67 15.71 15.82 3.49
C VAL A 67 17.00 16.01 4.28
N LYS A 68 17.95 15.08 4.15
CA LYS A 68 19.34 15.30 4.55
C LYS A 68 20.10 15.85 3.35
N LEU A 69 21.02 16.80 3.58
CA LEU A 69 22.01 17.28 2.61
C LEU A 69 23.00 16.18 2.11
N GLN A 70 22.94 14.99 2.67
CA GLN A 70 23.59 13.80 2.14
C GLN A 70 22.59 13.16 1.17
N ALA A 71 23.04 12.83 -0.04
CA ALA A 71 22.29 12.35 -1.21
C ALA A 71 21.42 11.07 -1.00
N ARG A 72 20.82 10.90 0.18
CA ARG A 72 19.89 9.83 0.53
C ARG A 72 18.59 10.45 1.03
N GLN A 73 17.52 10.32 0.25
CA GLN A 73 16.17 10.53 0.74
C GLN A 73 15.84 9.41 1.72
N MET A 74 15.36 9.79 2.92
CA MET A 74 14.85 8.86 3.91
C MET A 74 13.32 8.93 3.89
N TYR A 75 12.69 7.80 3.55
CA TYR A 75 11.24 7.67 3.56
C TYR A 75 10.83 6.94 4.83
N GLN A 76 10.00 7.59 5.65
CA GLN A 76 9.32 7.01 6.79
C GLN A 76 7.90 6.66 6.36
N ASP A 77 7.33 5.57 6.91
CA ASP A 77 6.02 5.16 6.48
C ASP A 77 4.96 6.17 6.90
N PHE A 78 4.89 6.52 8.19
CA PHE A 78 3.95 7.53 8.65
C PHE A 78 4.37 8.18 9.98
N ASN A 79 4.05 9.47 10.15
CA ASN A 79 4.27 10.21 11.38
C ASN A 79 3.02 10.94 11.82
N TYR A 80 2.66 10.79 13.10
CA TYR A 80 1.64 11.59 13.76
C TYR A 80 2.26 12.49 14.83
N ILE A 81 1.68 13.66 15.03
CA ILE A 81 1.95 14.50 16.19
C ILE A 81 0.84 14.24 17.20
N SER A 82 1.19 13.72 18.39
CA SER A 82 0.23 13.47 19.46
C SER A 82 -0.26 14.77 20.11
N GLY A 83 -1.36 14.67 20.85
CA GLY A 83 -1.87 15.81 21.64
C GLY A 83 -0.88 16.36 22.68
N SER A 84 0.06 15.54 23.15
CA SER A 84 1.16 15.93 24.05
C SER A 84 2.34 16.60 23.36
N GLY A 85 2.35 16.65 22.02
CA GLY A 85 3.47 17.18 21.22
C GLY A 85 4.56 16.16 20.88
N SER A 86 4.49 14.93 21.40
CA SER A 86 5.39 13.84 21.01
C SER A 86 5.02 13.33 19.63
N TRP A 87 6.00 12.86 18.87
CA TRP A 87 5.77 12.25 17.57
C TRP A 87 5.63 10.73 17.70
N ILE A 88 4.64 10.19 17.00
CA ILE A 88 4.41 8.76 16.85
C ILE A 88 4.84 8.40 15.44
N HIS A 89 5.93 7.66 15.32
CA HIS A 89 6.42 7.13 14.06
C HIS A 89 5.85 5.73 13.88
N LEU A 90 5.13 5.49 12.78
CA LEU A 90 4.60 4.19 12.41
C LEU A 90 5.42 3.61 11.28
N GLU A 91 5.80 2.33 11.40
CA GLU A 91 6.38 1.51 10.35
C GLU A 91 5.52 0.26 10.15
N PHE A 92 5.29 -0.12 8.89
CA PHE A 92 4.48 -1.28 8.53
C PHE A 92 5.36 -2.38 7.96
N GLU A 93 5.48 -3.50 8.72
CA GLU A 93 6.34 -4.60 8.33
C GLU A 93 5.53 -5.86 8.01
N SER A 94 5.72 -6.38 6.80
CA SER A 94 5.14 -7.65 6.35
C SER A 94 6.11 -8.83 6.48
N ASP A 95 7.40 -8.53 6.67
CA ASP A 95 8.48 -9.48 6.86
C ASP A 95 9.04 -9.45 8.29
N SER A 96 10.02 -10.32 8.58
CA SER A 96 10.68 -10.36 9.87
C SER A 96 11.46 -9.09 10.14
N ILE A 97 11.33 -8.54 11.36
CA ILE A 97 12.11 -7.38 11.79
C ILE A 97 13.53 -7.83 12.11
N THR A 98 14.51 -7.28 11.41
CA THR A 98 15.93 -7.56 11.52
C THR A 98 16.67 -6.49 12.33
N LYS A 99 17.98 -6.70 12.56
CA LYS A 99 18.85 -5.66 13.14
C LYS A 99 19.00 -4.45 12.21
N GLU A 100 19.00 -4.67 10.89
CA GLU A 100 19.08 -3.59 9.91
C GLU A 100 17.84 -2.71 9.93
N ASP A 101 16.64 -3.30 10.09
CA ASP A 101 15.41 -2.55 10.22
C ASP A 101 15.45 -1.68 11.50
N LEU A 102 15.89 -2.24 12.62
CA LEU A 102 16.04 -1.46 13.85
C LEU A 102 17.09 -0.35 13.73
N ARG A 103 18.16 -0.53 12.94
CA ARG A 103 19.11 0.55 12.64
C ARG A 103 18.47 1.64 11.81
N ARG A 104 17.69 1.26 10.78
CA ARG A 104 16.92 2.17 9.92
C ARG A 104 15.93 2.99 10.76
N PHE A 105 15.13 2.33 11.59
CA PHE A 105 14.15 3.02 12.45
C PHE A 105 14.83 3.96 13.45
N ARG A 106 15.94 3.54 14.06
CA ARG A 106 16.73 4.38 14.95
C ARG A 106 17.26 5.62 14.23
N GLU A 107 17.72 5.47 12.99
CA GLU A 107 18.18 6.59 12.18
C GLU A 107 17.04 7.57 11.86
N TYR A 108 15.87 7.06 11.51
CA TYR A 108 14.67 7.86 11.24
C TYR A 108 14.24 8.63 12.50
N GLU A 109 14.14 7.95 13.62
CA GLU A 109 13.78 8.55 14.90
C GLU A 109 14.78 9.63 15.32
N ALA A 110 16.07 9.36 15.24
CA ALA A 110 17.13 10.30 15.57
C ALA A 110 17.13 11.53 14.64
N ALA A 111 16.94 11.33 13.34
CA ALA A 111 16.85 12.41 12.36
C ALA A 111 15.63 13.30 12.59
N THR A 112 14.46 12.69 12.84
CA THR A 112 13.22 13.41 13.15
C THR A 112 13.37 14.19 14.45
N SER A 113 13.84 13.55 15.52
CA SER A 113 14.06 14.18 16.82
C SER A 113 14.99 15.37 16.71
N ARG A 114 16.10 15.23 15.97
CA ARG A 114 17.06 16.32 15.76
C ARG A 114 16.49 17.47 14.94
N SER A 115 15.76 17.15 13.85
CA SER A 115 15.26 18.16 12.90
C SER A 115 14.15 19.02 13.51
N PHE A 116 13.31 18.41 14.35
CA PHE A 116 12.10 19.04 14.90
C PHE A 116 12.16 19.29 16.40
N ASN A 117 13.27 18.91 17.06
CA ASN A 117 13.47 19.01 18.51
C ASN A 117 12.31 18.41 19.32
N VAL A 118 11.91 17.19 18.96
CA VAL A 118 10.76 16.47 19.53
C VAL A 118 11.14 15.08 20.02
N ALA A 119 10.38 14.57 21.00
CA ALA A 119 10.45 13.16 21.35
C ALA A 119 9.69 12.33 20.30
N VAL A 120 10.30 11.23 19.84
CA VAL A 120 9.70 10.30 18.88
C VAL A 120 9.57 8.92 19.52
N VAL A 121 8.46 8.24 19.27
CA VAL A 121 8.24 6.85 19.67
C VAL A 121 7.88 6.05 18.44
N THR A 122 8.71 5.07 18.09
CA THR A 122 8.48 4.20 16.92
C THR A 122 7.61 3.00 17.30
N TYR A 123 6.53 2.83 16.57
CA TYR A 123 5.64 1.65 16.59
C TYR A 123 5.78 0.90 15.29
N VAL A 124 6.07 -0.40 15.37
CA VAL A 124 6.15 -1.29 14.21
C VAL A 124 4.89 -2.15 14.18
N ILE A 125 4.08 -1.95 13.16
CA ILE A 125 2.83 -2.67 12.95
C ILE A 125 3.14 -3.89 12.08
N CYS A 126 3.07 -5.08 12.69
CA CYS A 126 3.39 -6.32 12.01
C CYS A 126 2.14 -7.00 11.49
N THR A 127 2.13 -7.33 10.21
CA THR A 127 1.06 -8.08 9.57
C THR A 127 1.13 -9.58 9.90
N SER A 128 0.21 -10.36 9.36
CA SER A 128 0.10 -11.81 9.67
C SER A 128 1.33 -12.63 9.23
N GLY A 129 2.09 -12.14 8.24
CA GLY A 129 3.24 -12.86 7.67
C GLY A 129 4.51 -12.84 8.54
N VAL A 130 4.61 -11.91 9.48
CA VAL A 130 5.83 -11.69 10.27
C VAL A 130 6.12 -12.84 11.22
N LYS A 131 7.26 -13.51 11.04
CA LYS A 131 7.67 -14.68 11.84
C LYS A 131 8.59 -14.30 13.00
N GLN A 132 9.57 -13.43 12.77
CA GLN A 132 10.55 -12.99 13.76
C GLN A 132 10.35 -11.50 14.08
N LEU A 133 10.32 -11.18 15.37
CA LEU A 133 10.07 -9.84 15.87
C LEU A 133 11.22 -9.39 16.75
N LEU A 134 12.19 -8.72 16.16
CA LEU A 134 13.21 -8.02 16.93
C LEU A 134 12.66 -6.64 17.34
N SER A 135 12.59 -6.37 18.64
CA SER A 135 12.10 -5.08 19.16
C SER A 135 13.16 -4.24 19.83
N LYS A 136 14.38 -4.81 20.02
CA LYS A 136 15.48 -4.16 20.72
C LYS A 136 16.80 -4.39 20.00
N LEU A 137 17.58 -3.32 19.87
CA LEU A 137 18.94 -3.32 19.37
C LEU A 137 19.88 -2.71 20.42
N THR A 138 20.89 -3.44 20.84
CA THR A 138 21.94 -2.93 21.74
C THR A 138 23.26 -2.96 21.00
N GLU A 139 23.91 -1.82 20.86
CA GLU A 139 25.20 -1.66 20.18
C GLU A 139 26.07 -0.70 21.01
N GLY A 140 27.21 -1.19 21.47
CA GLY A 140 28.06 -0.47 22.42
C GLY A 140 27.30 -0.18 23.72
N ILE A 141 27.24 1.08 24.11
CA ILE A 141 26.51 1.56 25.31
C ILE A 141 25.05 1.96 24.97
N ASN A 142 24.67 1.98 23.70
CA ASN A 142 23.37 2.45 23.26
C ASN A 142 22.38 1.29 23.16
N SER A 143 21.17 1.54 23.63
CA SER A 143 20.04 0.61 23.47
C SER A 143 18.90 1.35 22.79
N TYR A 144 18.44 0.82 21.66
CA TYR A 144 17.28 1.30 20.92
C TYR A 144 16.16 0.29 21.03
N GLN A 145 14.93 0.74 21.20
CA GLN A 145 13.77 -0.12 21.35
C GLN A 145 12.57 0.46 20.61
N VAL A 146 11.84 -0.39 19.87
CA VAL A 146 10.56 -0.06 19.24
C VAL A 146 9.42 -0.77 19.95
N LYS A 147 8.20 -0.23 19.80
CA LYS A 147 6.98 -0.88 20.24
C LYS A 147 6.40 -1.69 19.09
N VAL A 148 6.31 -3.01 19.26
CA VAL A 148 5.81 -3.92 18.23
C VAL A 148 4.35 -4.25 18.48
N ILE A 149 3.51 -4.07 17.46
CA ILE A 149 2.08 -4.41 17.46
C ILE A 149 1.86 -5.49 16.41
N ARG A 150 1.46 -6.68 16.86
CA ARG A 150 1.17 -7.81 15.98
C ARG A 150 -0.33 -7.91 15.73
N LEU A 151 -0.76 -7.62 14.48
CA LEU A 151 -2.18 -7.61 14.13
C LEU A 151 -2.84 -8.99 14.29
N LYS A 152 -2.13 -10.09 14.02
CA LYS A 152 -2.65 -11.44 14.23
C LYS A 152 -2.98 -11.81 15.70
N ASN A 153 -2.56 -11.02 16.67
CA ASN A 153 -2.98 -11.20 18.05
C ASN A 153 -4.42 -10.70 18.30
N ARG A 154 -5.02 -10.03 17.32
CA ARG A 154 -6.43 -9.63 17.33
C ARG A 154 -7.25 -10.67 16.56
N ASN A 155 -8.48 -10.91 17.00
CA ASN A 155 -9.36 -11.90 16.39
C ASN A 155 -10.50 -11.19 15.63
N SER A 156 -10.56 -11.44 14.32
CA SER A 156 -11.58 -10.87 13.44
C SER A 156 -12.97 -11.45 13.69
N ASP A 157 -13.08 -12.71 14.10
CA ASP A 157 -14.38 -13.36 14.36
C ASP A 157 -15.10 -12.63 15.50
N LEU A 158 -14.36 -12.31 16.58
CA LEU A 158 -14.91 -11.54 17.71
C LEU A 158 -15.30 -10.11 17.29
N LEU A 159 -14.58 -9.50 16.36
CA LEU A 159 -14.95 -8.20 15.80
C LEU A 159 -16.28 -8.30 15.07
N PHE A 160 -16.42 -9.24 14.13
CA PHE A 160 -17.64 -9.42 13.34
C PHE A 160 -18.83 -9.81 14.24
N GLU A 161 -18.63 -10.70 15.20
CA GLU A 161 -19.67 -11.10 16.15
C GLU A 161 -20.21 -9.90 16.95
N ARG A 162 -19.30 -9.06 17.46
CA ARG A 162 -19.67 -7.83 18.18
C ARG A 162 -20.51 -6.89 17.32
N LEU A 163 -20.09 -6.65 16.07
CA LEU A 163 -20.80 -5.76 15.16
C LEU A 163 -22.16 -6.31 14.76
N LYS A 164 -22.25 -7.61 14.46
CA LYS A 164 -23.52 -8.30 14.17
C LYS A 164 -24.49 -8.22 15.35
N LYS A 165 -24.01 -8.44 16.57
CA LYS A 165 -24.82 -8.34 17.78
C LYS A 165 -25.35 -6.91 17.97
N LYS A 166 -24.50 -5.90 17.82
CA LYS A 166 -24.89 -4.49 17.93
C LYS A 166 -26.00 -4.16 16.94
N LYS A 167 -25.85 -4.59 15.68
CA LYS A 167 -26.84 -4.41 14.60
C LYS A 167 -28.15 -5.16 14.92
N ALA A 168 -28.08 -6.40 15.42
CA ALA A 168 -29.26 -7.19 15.80
C ALA A 168 -30.07 -6.56 16.95
N LEU A 169 -29.42 -5.81 17.83
CA LEU A 169 -30.06 -5.05 18.90
C LEU A 169 -30.64 -3.69 18.41
N GLY A 170 -30.49 -3.37 17.14
CA GLY A 170 -30.93 -2.06 16.59
C GLY A 170 -30.07 -0.88 17.02
N GLU A 171 -28.88 -1.15 17.59
CA GLU A 171 -27.94 -0.11 17.99
C GLU A 171 -27.21 0.43 16.76
N PRO A 172 -27.09 1.76 16.61
CA PRO A 172 -26.34 2.34 15.48
C PRO A 172 -24.86 1.98 15.58
N LEU A 173 -24.27 1.61 14.45
CA LEU A 173 -22.84 1.49 14.34
C LEU A 173 -22.21 2.88 14.26
N THR A 174 -21.03 3.03 14.83
CA THR A 174 -20.25 4.28 14.78
C THR A 174 -19.02 4.11 13.88
N LYS A 175 -18.36 5.19 13.52
CA LYS A 175 -17.11 5.16 12.76
C LYS A 175 -16.03 4.36 13.51
N GLU A 176 -15.97 4.50 14.85
CA GLU A 176 -15.04 3.75 15.70
C GLU A 176 -15.33 2.24 15.69
N ASP A 177 -16.60 1.86 15.56
CA ASP A 177 -16.98 0.45 15.39
C ASP A 177 -16.49 -0.12 14.05
N LEU A 178 -16.55 0.66 12.99
CA LEU A 178 -16.28 0.23 11.62
C LEU A 178 -14.80 0.31 11.23
N THR A 179 -14.03 1.24 11.78
CA THR A 179 -12.60 1.40 11.48
C THR A 179 -11.78 0.11 11.65
N PRO A 180 -12.03 -0.74 12.67
CA PRO A 180 -11.34 -2.03 12.82
C PRO A 180 -11.49 -2.98 11.63
N LEU A 181 -12.54 -2.83 10.82
CA LEU A 181 -12.77 -3.64 9.63
C LEU A 181 -11.66 -3.48 8.59
N LEU A 182 -10.98 -2.34 8.55
CA LEU A 182 -9.82 -2.09 7.69
C LEU A 182 -8.65 -3.03 7.98
N LEU A 183 -8.53 -3.48 9.22
CA LEU A 183 -7.45 -4.37 9.67
C LEU A 183 -7.89 -5.84 9.78
N ALA A 184 -9.20 -6.13 9.65
CA ALA A 184 -9.73 -7.49 9.78
C ALA A 184 -9.04 -8.52 8.88
N PRO A 185 -8.67 -8.21 7.61
CA PRO A 185 -7.94 -9.14 6.74
C PRO A 185 -6.58 -9.57 7.32
N LEU A 186 -5.94 -8.73 8.15
CA LEU A 186 -4.62 -8.95 8.74
C LEU A 186 -4.68 -9.55 10.16
N MET A 187 -5.87 -9.70 10.73
CA MET A 187 -6.08 -10.32 12.04
C MET A 187 -6.08 -11.85 11.94
N SER A 188 -6.12 -12.54 13.09
CA SER A 188 -6.45 -13.96 13.16
C SER A 188 -7.96 -14.18 13.09
N GLY A 189 -8.38 -15.42 12.89
CA GLY A 189 -9.79 -15.83 12.90
C GLY A 189 -9.99 -17.15 12.16
N SER A 190 -11.21 -17.68 12.23
CA SER A 190 -11.63 -18.90 11.53
C SER A 190 -11.96 -18.65 10.07
N MET A 191 -12.47 -17.44 9.75
CA MET A 191 -12.76 -17.00 8.39
C MET A 191 -11.46 -16.83 7.60
N ASP A 192 -11.46 -17.19 6.33
CA ASP A 192 -10.34 -16.93 5.44
C ASP A 192 -10.22 -15.43 5.10
N ILE A 193 -9.15 -15.05 4.39
CA ILE A 193 -8.88 -13.64 4.07
C ILE A 193 -9.96 -13.07 3.15
N GLU A 194 -10.43 -13.84 2.17
CA GLU A 194 -11.48 -13.42 1.24
C GLU A 194 -12.79 -13.16 1.97
N GLU A 195 -13.18 -14.08 2.83
CA GLU A 195 -14.39 -13.95 3.66
C GLU A 195 -14.32 -12.70 4.54
N ARG A 196 -13.18 -12.46 5.20
CA ARG A 196 -12.96 -11.28 6.03
C ARG A 196 -13.04 -9.98 5.26
N ILE A 197 -12.46 -9.92 4.06
CA ILE A 197 -12.54 -8.75 3.18
C ILE A 197 -13.99 -8.51 2.74
N THR A 198 -14.66 -9.55 2.28
CA THR A 198 -16.03 -9.48 1.77
C THR A 198 -17.01 -9.06 2.86
N GLU A 199 -16.91 -9.64 4.04
CA GLU A 199 -17.74 -9.29 5.20
C GLU A 199 -17.48 -7.85 5.66
N SER A 200 -16.21 -7.41 5.68
CA SER A 200 -15.86 -6.02 6.00
C SER A 200 -16.48 -5.03 5.02
N ILE A 201 -16.40 -5.30 3.71
CA ILE A 201 -17.03 -4.46 2.67
C ILE A 201 -18.54 -4.40 2.88
N THR A 202 -19.18 -5.53 3.15
CA THR A 202 -20.63 -5.60 3.37
C THR A 202 -21.04 -4.74 4.56
N MET A 203 -20.35 -4.88 5.70
CA MET A 203 -20.65 -4.09 6.90
C MET A 203 -20.44 -2.59 6.71
N ILE A 204 -19.42 -2.20 5.94
CA ILE A 204 -19.16 -0.80 5.61
C ILE A 204 -20.28 -0.25 4.70
N GLN A 205 -20.74 -1.02 3.71
CA GLN A 205 -21.86 -0.61 2.84
C GLN A 205 -23.17 -0.46 3.59
N GLU A 206 -23.37 -1.26 4.62
CA GLU A 206 -24.56 -1.24 5.48
C GLU A 206 -24.46 -0.25 6.67
N ALA A 207 -23.37 0.52 6.73
CA ALA A 207 -23.09 1.44 7.84
C ALA A 207 -24.10 2.61 7.96
N GLY A 208 -24.87 2.89 6.91
CA GLY A 208 -25.85 3.97 6.91
C GLY A 208 -25.22 5.33 7.21
N ALA A 209 -25.82 6.07 8.16
CA ALA A 209 -25.36 7.41 8.54
C ALA A 209 -24.07 7.44 9.37
N ALA A 210 -23.48 6.29 9.73
CA ALA A 210 -22.26 6.21 10.53
C ALA A 210 -21.01 6.70 9.76
N LEU A 211 -21.05 6.66 8.44
CA LEU A 211 -19.98 7.08 7.55
C LEU A 211 -20.52 8.02 6.49
N SER A 212 -19.77 9.04 6.14
CA SER A 212 -20.01 9.81 4.93
C SER A 212 -19.68 8.95 3.69
N GLU A 213 -20.24 9.30 2.54
CA GLU A 213 -19.97 8.61 1.27
C GLU A 213 -18.46 8.53 0.99
N LEU A 214 -17.74 9.64 1.20
CA LEU A 214 -16.30 9.70 0.99
C LEU A 214 -15.52 8.79 1.95
N GLU A 215 -15.93 8.67 3.22
CA GLU A 215 -15.30 7.76 4.18
C GLU A 215 -15.54 6.30 3.80
N MET A 216 -16.75 5.97 3.38
CA MET A 216 -17.10 4.65 2.88
C MET A 216 -16.24 4.27 1.66
N GLU A 217 -16.11 5.17 0.68
CA GLU A 217 -15.26 4.97 -0.50
C GLU A 217 -13.80 4.72 -0.11
N LYS A 218 -13.25 5.51 0.81
CA LYS A 218 -11.87 5.35 1.30
C LYS A 218 -11.67 4.02 2.01
N MET A 219 -12.59 3.61 2.86
CA MET A 219 -12.52 2.32 3.56
C MET A 219 -12.57 1.14 2.58
N GLN A 220 -13.46 1.21 1.57
CA GLN A 220 -13.53 0.20 0.52
C GLN A 220 -12.26 0.15 -0.33
N ALA A 221 -11.65 1.31 -0.62
CA ALA A 221 -10.38 1.37 -1.36
C ALA A 221 -9.24 0.66 -0.60
N VAL A 222 -9.13 0.86 0.71
CA VAL A 222 -8.15 0.15 1.55
C VAL A 222 -8.37 -1.37 1.47
N LEU A 223 -9.61 -1.83 1.63
CA LEU A 223 -9.94 -3.26 1.55
C LEU A 223 -9.69 -3.84 0.15
N TYR A 224 -9.95 -3.06 -0.90
CA TYR A 224 -9.65 -3.47 -2.27
C TYR A 224 -8.14 -3.67 -2.50
N VAL A 225 -7.29 -2.76 -2.00
CA VAL A 225 -5.83 -2.90 -2.10
C VAL A 225 -5.35 -4.15 -1.36
N LEU A 226 -5.93 -4.47 -0.20
CA LEU A 226 -5.63 -5.72 0.51
C LEU A 226 -6.13 -6.95 -0.27
N ALA A 227 -7.31 -6.86 -0.90
CA ALA A 227 -7.82 -7.93 -1.76
C ALA A 227 -6.88 -8.19 -2.95
N ASP A 228 -6.43 -7.15 -3.63
CA ASP A 228 -5.50 -7.25 -4.76
C ASP A 228 -4.16 -7.89 -4.37
N LYS A 229 -3.71 -7.65 -3.13
CA LYS A 229 -2.50 -8.29 -2.59
C LYS A 229 -2.68 -9.77 -2.28
N PHE A 230 -3.77 -10.15 -1.64
CA PHE A 230 -3.91 -11.47 -1.03
C PHE A 230 -4.76 -12.45 -1.84
N LEU A 231 -5.59 -11.94 -2.77
CA LEU A 231 -6.48 -12.75 -3.57
C LEU A 231 -6.02 -12.80 -5.02
N SER A 232 -6.39 -13.87 -5.72
CA SER A 232 -6.13 -14.05 -7.14
C SER A 232 -7.32 -14.73 -7.81
N GLY A 233 -7.37 -14.70 -9.15
CA GLY A 233 -8.40 -15.39 -9.92
C GLY A 233 -9.82 -14.96 -9.51
N ASP A 234 -10.66 -15.94 -9.17
CA ASP A 234 -12.07 -15.70 -8.86
C ASP A 234 -12.27 -14.90 -7.55
N GLY A 235 -11.38 -15.04 -6.59
CA GLY A 235 -11.49 -14.32 -5.31
C GLY A 235 -11.46 -12.81 -5.49
N ILE A 236 -10.46 -12.29 -6.20
CA ILE A 236 -10.40 -10.85 -6.49
C ILE A 236 -11.57 -10.38 -7.35
N ASN A 237 -12.07 -11.22 -8.27
CA ASN A 237 -13.22 -10.88 -9.12
C ASN A 237 -14.49 -10.73 -8.28
N ARG A 238 -14.75 -11.62 -7.32
CA ARG A 238 -15.89 -11.48 -6.39
C ARG A 238 -15.83 -10.18 -5.58
N VAL A 239 -14.66 -9.77 -5.13
CA VAL A 239 -14.47 -8.48 -4.44
C VAL A 239 -14.73 -7.32 -5.39
N LYS A 240 -14.23 -7.38 -6.64
CA LYS A 240 -14.51 -6.37 -7.68
C LYS A 240 -16.00 -6.22 -7.96
N GLU A 241 -16.72 -7.33 -8.09
CA GLU A 241 -18.17 -7.30 -8.31
C GLU A 241 -18.92 -6.64 -7.16
N ARG A 242 -18.51 -6.91 -5.91
CA ARG A 242 -19.09 -6.24 -4.72
C ARG A 242 -18.91 -4.74 -4.73
N ILE A 243 -17.76 -4.26 -5.18
CA ILE A 243 -17.42 -2.84 -5.22
C ILE A 243 -17.93 -2.17 -6.49
N ALA A 244 -18.11 -2.92 -7.59
CA ALA A 244 -18.46 -2.39 -8.92
C ALA A 244 -19.71 -1.51 -8.95
N MET A 245 -20.69 -1.77 -8.08
CA MET A 245 -21.90 -0.98 -7.94
C MET A 245 -21.70 0.35 -7.18
N THR A 246 -20.50 0.60 -6.67
CA THR A 246 -20.13 1.81 -5.94
C THR A 246 -19.45 2.82 -6.85
N LYS A 247 -19.41 4.08 -6.44
CA LYS A 247 -18.65 5.13 -7.14
C LYS A 247 -17.16 4.79 -7.24
N LEU A 248 -16.59 4.16 -6.19
CA LEU A 248 -15.22 3.64 -6.22
C LEU A 248 -15.04 2.59 -7.33
N GLY A 249 -15.99 1.65 -7.47
CA GLY A 249 -15.96 0.65 -8.53
C GLY A 249 -16.00 1.28 -9.92
N GLN A 250 -16.83 2.30 -10.12
CA GLN A 250 -16.87 3.07 -11.37
C GLN A 250 -15.54 3.75 -11.65
N MET A 251 -14.93 4.41 -10.65
CA MET A 251 -13.61 5.04 -10.80
C MET A 251 -12.52 4.03 -11.14
N ILE A 252 -12.51 2.86 -10.49
CA ILE A 252 -11.55 1.78 -10.77
C ILE A 252 -11.74 1.26 -12.20
N PHE A 253 -13.00 1.09 -12.63
CA PHE A 253 -13.33 0.67 -13.99
C PHE A 253 -12.85 1.70 -15.02
N ASP A 254 -13.17 2.99 -14.81
CA ASP A 254 -12.78 4.08 -15.70
C ASP A 254 -11.25 4.21 -15.80
N ASP A 255 -10.54 4.09 -14.68
CA ASP A 255 -9.07 4.07 -14.66
C ASP A 255 -8.49 2.84 -15.38
N GLY A 256 -9.12 1.68 -15.23
CA GLY A 256 -8.74 0.46 -15.95
C GLY A 256 -8.92 0.59 -17.45
N VAL A 257 -10.07 1.11 -17.90
CA VAL A 257 -10.35 1.39 -19.30
C VAL A 257 -9.36 2.41 -19.86
N LYS A 258 -9.08 3.49 -19.12
CA LYS A 258 -8.13 4.52 -19.54
C LYS A 258 -6.71 3.97 -19.67
N LYS A 259 -6.23 3.18 -18.71
CA LYS A 259 -4.91 2.53 -18.77
C LYS A 259 -4.83 1.55 -19.93
N GLY A 260 -5.85 0.72 -20.13
CA GLY A 260 -5.90 -0.21 -21.25
C GLY A 260 -5.89 0.52 -22.61
N LEU A 261 -6.63 1.62 -22.71
CA LEU A 261 -6.63 2.48 -23.89
C LEU A 261 -5.23 3.10 -24.13
N GLU A 262 -4.59 3.63 -23.11
CA GLU A 262 -3.24 4.21 -23.21
C GLU A 262 -2.21 3.17 -23.64
N GLN A 263 -2.24 1.97 -23.07
CA GLN A 263 -1.36 0.87 -23.47
C GLN A 263 -1.60 0.42 -24.92
N GLY A 264 -2.88 0.31 -25.33
CA GLY A 264 -3.21 0.00 -26.72
C GLY A 264 -2.73 1.06 -27.72
N ILE A 265 -2.81 2.33 -27.36
CA ILE A 265 -2.28 3.46 -28.14
C ILE A 265 -0.76 3.39 -28.21
N GLU A 266 -0.09 3.16 -27.07
CA GLU A 266 1.37 3.05 -27.01
C GLU A 266 1.89 1.94 -27.90
N VAL A 267 1.33 0.73 -27.79
CA VAL A 267 1.71 -0.42 -28.62
C VAL A 267 1.48 -0.10 -30.11
N LEU A 268 0.33 0.49 -30.47
CA LEU A 268 0.06 0.85 -31.86
C LEU A 268 1.06 1.88 -32.39
N ILE A 269 1.48 2.87 -31.59
CA ILE A 269 2.48 3.87 -31.98
C ILE A 269 3.82 3.19 -32.19
N GLN A 270 4.31 2.43 -31.21
CA GLN A 270 5.61 1.76 -31.25
C GLN A 270 5.73 0.80 -32.44
N ASP A 271 4.75 -0.07 -32.61
CA ASP A 271 4.70 -1.06 -33.69
C ASP A 271 4.77 -0.38 -35.07
N ASN A 272 3.97 0.67 -35.28
CA ASN A 272 3.97 1.40 -36.54
C ASN A 272 5.24 2.22 -36.77
N LEU A 273 5.90 2.72 -35.71
CA LEU A 273 7.21 3.41 -35.85
C LEU A 273 8.30 2.41 -36.22
N GLU A 274 8.30 1.20 -35.65
CA GLU A 274 9.22 0.11 -36.01
C GLU A 274 9.04 -0.31 -37.48
N GLU A 275 7.79 -0.34 -37.97
CA GLU A 275 7.50 -0.57 -39.39
C GLU A 275 7.82 0.60 -40.33
N GLY A 276 8.31 1.72 -39.79
CA GLY A 276 8.66 2.90 -40.59
C GLY A 276 7.45 3.69 -41.14
N ILE A 277 6.29 3.54 -40.56
CA ILE A 277 5.07 4.25 -40.89
C ILE A 277 5.19 5.73 -40.48
N SER A 278 4.86 6.66 -41.40
CA SER A 278 4.92 8.08 -41.09
C SER A 278 3.99 8.52 -39.99
N GLU A 279 4.42 9.45 -39.12
CA GLU A 279 3.66 10.00 -38.00
C GLU A 279 2.25 10.46 -38.41
N LYS A 280 2.13 11.12 -39.57
CA LYS A 280 0.83 11.55 -40.12
C LYS A 280 -0.15 10.37 -40.32
N ARG A 281 0.36 9.23 -40.74
CA ARG A 281 -0.44 8.01 -40.97
C ARG A 281 -0.75 7.31 -39.65
N ILE A 282 0.16 7.36 -38.68
CA ILE A 282 -0.09 6.84 -37.32
C ILE A 282 -1.21 7.64 -36.64
N ILE A 283 -1.14 8.98 -36.69
CA ILE A 283 -2.21 9.87 -36.19
C ILE A 283 -3.56 9.52 -36.80
N ALA A 284 -3.63 9.30 -38.11
CA ALA A 284 -4.87 8.89 -38.78
C ALA A 284 -5.38 7.52 -38.29
N LYS A 285 -4.48 6.56 -38.01
CA LYS A 285 -4.82 5.27 -37.44
C LYS A 285 -5.34 5.41 -35.99
N LEU A 286 -4.72 6.28 -35.18
CA LEU A 286 -5.17 6.58 -33.82
C LEU A 286 -6.58 7.16 -33.80
N GLN A 287 -6.86 8.13 -34.67
CA GLN A 287 -8.19 8.71 -34.80
C GLN A 287 -9.24 7.66 -35.18
N LYS A 288 -8.91 6.79 -36.13
CA LYS A 288 -9.81 5.75 -36.62
C LYS A 288 -10.07 4.64 -35.57
N ASN A 289 -9.02 4.14 -34.95
CA ASN A 289 -9.11 2.94 -34.11
C ASN A 289 -9.57 3.24 -32.67
N PHE A 290 -9.26 4.42 -32.17
CA PHE A 290 -9.56 4.82 -30.80
C PHE A 290 -10.57 5.99 -30.72
N SER A 291 -11.14 6.40 -31.85
CA SER A 291 -12.11 7.51 -31.93
C SER A 291 -11.58 8.84 -31.35
N LEU A 292 -10.27 9.05 -31.43
CA LEU A 292 -9.63 10.25 -30.89
C LEU A 292 -9.79 11.45 -31.82
N SER A 293 -9.90 12.63 -31.25
CA SER A 293 -9.71 13.87 -32.01
C SER A 293 -8.27 13.97 -32.50
N ARG A 294 -8.03 14.77 -33.53
CA ARG A 294 -6.67 14.98 -34.06
C ARG A 294 -5.72 15.51 -32.98
N LYS A 295 -6.18 16.43 -32.15
CA LYS A 295 -5.39 17.02 -31.06
C LYS A 295 -4.98 15.99 -29.98
N GLU A 296 -5.89 15.08 -29.65
CA GLU A 296 -5.60 14.00 -28.71
C GLU A 296 -4.62 12.99 -29.31
N ALA A 297 -4.79 12.62 -30.58
CA ALA A 297 -3.87 11.72 -31.28
C ALA A 297 -2.46 12.32 -31.39
N GLU A 298 -2.32 13.62 -31.68
CA GLU A 298 -1.04 14.34 -31.68
C GLU A 298 -0.39 14.33 -30.29
N LYS A 299 -1.17 14.56 -29.21
CA LYS A 299 -0.68 14.52 -27.83
C LYS A 299 -0.16 13.13 -27.43
N TYR A 300 -0.83 12.06 -27.83
CA TYR A 300 -0.36 10.70 -27.61
C TYR A 300 0.91 10.39 -28.43
N MET A 301 1.01 10.87 -29.65
CA MET A 301 2.23 10.77 -30.44
C MET A 301 3.41 11.43 -29.71
N GLU A 302 3.26 12.68 -29.23
CA GLU A 302 4.30 13.37 -28.47
C GLU A 302 4.70 12.62 -27.19
N LYS A 303 3.71 12.01 -26.48
CA LYS A 303 3.94 11.28 -25.24
C LYS A 303 4.78 10.01 -25.43
N PHE A 304 4.57 9.29 -26.54
CA PHE A 304 5.16 7.97 -26.79
C PHE A 304 6.21 7.95 -27.90
N LEU A 305 6.56 9.10 -28.48
CA LEU A 305 7.74 9.19 -29.34
C LEU A 305 9.00 8.92 -28.51
N PRO A 306 9.91 8.04 -28.97
CA PRO A 306 11.19 7.84 -28.30
C PRO A 306 11.96 9.16 -28.28
N VAL A 307 12.44 9.55 -27.09
CA VAL A 307 13.29 10.71 -26.89
C VAL A 307 14.54 10.52 -27.78
N ARG A 308 14.74 11.38 -28.78
CA ARG A 308 15.90 11.36 -29.66
C ARG A 308 17.18 11.78 -28.95
#